data_fcce87d20f649f3b1eda9ce09fe96d9b
#
_entry.id   fcce87d20f649f3b1eda9ce09fe96d9b
#
_cell.length_a   1.000
_cell.length_b   1.000
_cell.length_c   1.000
_cell.angle_alpha   90.00
_cell.angle_beta   90.00
_cell.angle_gamma   90.00
#
_symmetry.space_group_name_H-M   'P 1'
#
loop_
_entity.id
_entity.type
_entity.pdbx_description
1 polymer ?
#
loop_
_entity_poly.entity_id
_entity_poly.type
_entity_poly.pdbx_seq_one_letter_code
_entity_poly.pdbx_strand_id
1 'polypeptide(L)'
;MKKTNFDVHLEEQLRDPVFAERFKRAGEAWDVALQIAALRQQAGLSQKELARRLKTSQQQISRLESPDYEGHSLANLRRVAEVLHARVRVVFEPDEKSVKRVAQPIAPYRIKRASAK
;
A
#
# COMPACT_ATOMS: atom_id res chain seq x y z
N MET A 1 12.60 -14.56 -16.20
CA MET A 1 12.95 -14.43 -14.82
C MET A 1 12.57 -15.69 -14.03
N LYS A 2 13.45 -16.12 -13.15
CA LYS A 2 13.16 -17.29 -12.39
C LYS A 2 12.14 -17.05 -11.31
N LYS A 3 11.21 -17.95 -11.13
CA LYS A 3 10.26 -17.85 -10.06
C LYS A 3 10.84 -18.42 -8.80
N THR A 4 10.56 -17.76 -7.71
CA THR A 4 10.99 -18.26 -6.41
C THR A 4 10.02 -19.33 -5.93
N ASN A 5 10.39 -20.04 -4.89
CA ASN A 5 9.47 -20.99 -4.25
C ASN A 5 8.22 -20.27 -3.78
N PHE A 6 8.37 -19.05 -3.31
CA PHE A 6 7.24 -18.26 -2.88
C PHE A 6 6.29 -18.01 -4.05
N ASP A 7 6.83 -17.67 -5.22
CA ASP A 7 6.01 -17.39 -6.38
C ASP A 7 5.21 -18.61 -6.82
N VAL A 8 5.86 -19.78 -6.83
CA VAL A 8 5.18 -21.00 -7.22
C VAL A 8 4.06 -21.33 -6.23
N HIS A 9 4.36 -21.22 -4.95
CA HIS A 9 3.38 -21.50 -3.93
C HIS A 9 2.20 -20.55 -4.02
N LEU A 10 2.47 -19.28 -4.27
CA LEU A 10 1.43 -18.29 -4.41
C LEU A 10 0.53 -18.58 -5.61
N GLU A 11 1.13 -18.96 -6.72
CA GLU A 11 0.34 -19.30 -7.90
C GLU A 11 -0.62 -20.44 -7.62
N GLU A 12 -0.14 -21.45 -6.90
CA GLU A 12 -1.00 -22.56 -6.55
C GLU A 12 -2.15 -22.12 -5.66
N GLN A 13 -1.86 -21.27 -4.71
CA GLN A 13 -2.90 -20.80 -3.80
C GLN A 13 -3.91 -19.92 -4.51
N LEU A 14 -3.48 -19.15 -5.48
CA LEU A 14 -4.39 -18.25 -6.18
C LEU A 14 -5.40 -18.99 -7.04
N ARG A 15 -5.24 -20.31 -7.22
CA ARG A 15 -6.24 -21.10 -7.91
C ARG A 15 -7.48 -21.32 -7.05
N ASP A 16 -7.34 -21.15 -5.74
CA ASP A 16 -8.48 -21.25 -4.84
C ASP A 16 -9.23 -19.91 -4.87
N PRO A 17 -10.50 -19.88 -5.27
CA PRO A 17 -11.22 -18.61 -5.36
C PRO A 17 -11.33 -17.86 -4.05
N VAL A 18 -11.42 -18.57 -2.94
CA VAL A 18 -11.52 -17.91 -1.64
C VAL A 18 -10.21 -17.23 -1.30
N PHE A 19 -9.12 -17.93 -1.53
CA PHE A 19 -7.81 -17.35 -1.26
C PHE A 19 -7.54 -16.17 -2.19
N ALA A 20 -7.91 -16.31 -3.48
CA ALA A 20 -7.68 -15.25 -4.44
C ALA A 20 -8.41 -13.97 -4.04
N GLU A 21 -9.63 -14.12 -3.54
CA GLU A 21 -10.39 -12.97 -3.11
C GLU A 21 -9.73 -12.28 -1.91
N ARG A 22 -9.26 -13.07 -0.98
CA ARG A 22 -8.56 -12.51 0.18
C ARG A 22 -7.26 -11.84 -0.22
N PHE A 23 -6.55 -12.46 -1.13
CA PHE A 23 -5.28 -11.93 -1.59
C PHE A 23 -5.50 -10.59 -2.28
N LYS A 24 -6.56 -10.51 -3.05
CA LYS A 24 -6.89 -9.27 -3.74
C LYS A 24 -7.14 -8.15 -2.74
N ARG A 25 -7.88 -8.45 -1.69
CA ARG A 25 -8.16 -7.45 -0.68
C ARG A 25 -6.91 -7.04 0.08
N ALA A 26 -6.03 -7.99 0.33
CA ALA A 26 -4.83 -7.71 1.08
C ALA A 26 -3.79 -6.97 0.26
N GLY A 27 -3.96 -6.95 -1.06
CA GLY A 27 -2.96 -6.38 -1.94
C GLY A 27 -2.64 -4.93 -1.65
N GLU A 28 -3.65 -4.16 -1.29
CA GLU A 28 -3.45 -2.75 -1.01
C GLU A 28 -2.60 -2.56 0.25
N ALA A 29 -2.91 -3.32 1.28
CA ALA A 29 -2.14 -3.23 2.52
C ALA A 29 -0.72 -3.73 2.30
N TRP A 30 -0.57 -4.77 1.48
CA TRP A 30 0.75 -5.28 1.15
C TRP A 30 1.60 -4.22 0.46
N ASP A 31 1.00 -3.52 -0.51
CA ASP A 31 1.71 -2.48 -1.23
C ASP A 31 2.19 -1.37 -0.30
N VAL A 32 1.33 -0.94 0.60
CA VAL A 32 1.69 0.11 1.54
C VAL A 32 2.82 -0.36 2.44
N ALA A 33 2.71 -1.58 2.97
CA ALA A 33 3.71 -2.11 3.87
C ALA A 33 5.08 -2.19 3.20
N LEU A 34 5.10 -2.68 1.97
CA LEU A 34 6.35 -2.79 1.24
C LEU A 34 6.98 -1.44 0.95
N GLN A 35 6.17 -0.46 0.62
CA GLN A 35 6.69 0.86 0.34
C GLN A 35 7.29 1.51 1.58
N ILE A 36 6.64 1.35 2.71
CA ILE A 36 7.16 1.89 3.96
C ILE A 36 8.49 1.24 4.29
N ALA A 37 8.53 -0.08 4.20
CA ALA A 37 9.77 -0.79 4.52
C ALA A 37 10.90 -0.41 3.57
N ALA A 38 10.58 -0.28 2.29
CA ALA A 38 11.59 0.07 1.30
C ALA A 38 12.14 1.47 1.54
N LEU A 39 11.26 2.42 1.80
CA LEU A 39 11.68 3.79 2.07
C LEU A 39 12.51 3.88 3.33
N ARG A 40 12.10 3.13 4.34
CA ARG A 40 12.87 3.11 5.59
C ARG A 40 14.28 2.58 5.35
N GLN A 41 14.38 1.49 4.61
CA GLN A 41 15.68 0.90 4.32
C GLN A 41 16.53 1.83 3.46
N GLN A 42 15.93 2.49 2.51
CA GLN A 42 16.65 3.45 1.68
C GLN A 42 17.18 4.61 2.51
N ALA A 43 16.45 4.97 3.55
CA ALA A 43 16.88 6.04 4.44
C ALA A 43 17.94 5.56 5.44
N GLY A 44 18.23 4.27 5.44
CA GLY A 44 19.24 3.72 6.35
C GLY A 44 18.78 3.62 7.78
N LEU A 45 17.46 3.55 8.00
CA LEU A 45 16.92 3.51 9.35
C LEU A 45 16.45 2.12 9.72
N SER A 46 16.67 1.76 10.98
CA SER A 46 16.06 0.55 11.53
C SER A 46 14.62 0.87 11.90
N GLN A 47 13.84 -0.18 12.16
CA GLN A 47 12.48 0.03 12.65
C GLN A 47 12.48 0.82 13.96
N LYS A 48 13.45 0.53 14.79
CA LYS A 48 13.56 1.22 16.08
C LYS A 48 13.86 2.70 15.88
N GLU A 49 14.72 3.02 14.94
CA GLU A 49 15.07 4.40 14.68
C GLU A 49 13.90 5.17 14.07
N LEU A 50 13.17 4.53 13.16
CA LEU A 50 11.99 5.17 12.60
C LEU A 50 10.95 5.41 13.68
N ALA A 51 10.78 4.42 14.56
CA ALA A 51 9.84 4.56 15.67
C ALA A 51 10.19 5.76 16.54
N ARG A 52 11.47 5.94 16.81
CA ARG A 52 11.91 7.05 17.63
C ARG A 52 11.58 8.37 16.95
N ARG A 53 11.83 8.47 15.67
CA ARG A 53 11.56 9.71 14.94
C ARG A 53 10.08 10.02 14.85
N LEU A 54 9.26 8.99 14.79
CA LEU A 54 7.82 9.17 14.75
C LEU A 54 7.19 9.24 16.12
N LYS A 55 8.01 9.07 17.17
CA LYS A 55 7.55 9.07 18.54
C LYS A 55 6.51 8.01 18.79
N THR A 56 6.80 6.82 18.33
CA THR A 56 5.93 5.68 18.50
C THR A 56 6.79 4.48 18.86
N SER A 57 6.17 3.30 18.94
CA SER A 57 6.87 2.09 19.33
C SER A 57 7.37 1.34 18.10
N GLN A 58 8.41 0.53 18.30
CA GLN A 58 8.88 -0.33 17.23
C GLN A 58 7.80 -1.30 16.82
N GLN A 59 6.97 -1.74 17.77
CA GLN A 59 5.85 -2.59 17.47
C GLN A 59 4.91 -1.96 16.47
N GLN A 60 4.67 -0.66 16.61
CA GLN A 60 3.80 0.04 15.68
C GLN A 60 4.43 0.10 14.28
N ILE A 61 5.73 0.33 14.21
CA ILE A 61 6.40 0.32 12.91
C ILE A 61 6.32 -1.06 12.29
N SER A 62 6.52 -2.09 13.10
CA SER A 62 6.42 -3.46 12.61
C SER A 62 5.02 -3.73 12.04
N ARG A 63 3.99 -3.20 12.68
CA ARG A 63 2.64 -3.34 12.15
C ARG A 63 2.47 -2.62 10.82
N LEU A 64 3.00 -1.41 10.74
CA LEU A 64 2.87 -0.64 9.50
C LEU A 64 3.53 -1.34 8.33
N GLU A 65 4.56 -2.13 8.61
CA GLU A 65 5.27 -2.87 7.58
C GLU A 65 4.74 -4.29 7.42
N SER A 66 3.63 -4.59 8.05
CA SER A 66 3.04 -5.91 7.99
C SER A 66 2.03 -5.97 6.84
N PRO A 67 2.11 -6.99 6.00
CA PRO A 67 1.29 -7.02 4.78
C PRO A 67 -0.20 -7.17 5.04
N ASP A 68 -0.59 -7.64 6.21
CA ASP A 68 -2.01 -7.81 6.49
C ASP A 68 -2.57 -6.71 7.39
N TYR A 69 -1.78 -5.69 7.67
CA TYR A 69 -2.27 -4.62 8.52
C TYR A 69 -3.11 -3.65 7.71
N GLU A 70 -4.33 -3.43 8.12
CA GLU A 70 -5.24 -2.56 7.39
C GLU A 70 -5.58 -1.29 8.16
N GLY A 71 -4.82 -0.99 9.18
CA GLY A 71 -5.09 0.18 10.01
C GLY A 71 -4.39 1.45 9.55
N HIS A 72 -3.95 1.49 8.30
CA HIS A 72 -3.29 2.68 7.79
C HIS A 72 -4.29 3.81 7.63
N SER A 73 -3.97 4.96 8.20
CA SER A 73 -4.75 6.15 7.95
C SER A 73 -3.91 7.09 7.12
N LEU A 74 -4.58 7.95 6.38
CA LEU A 74 -3.86 8.91 5.57
C LEU A 74 -2.97 9.80 6.42
N ALA A 75 -3.45 10.16 7.60
CA ALA A 75 -2.65 10.98 8.51
C ALA A 75 -1.38 10.28 8.94
N ASN A 76 -1.49 8.99 9.27
CA ASN A 76 -0.31 8.24 9.66
C ASN A 76 0.66 8.08 8.51
N LEU A 77 0.14 7.81 7.32
CA LEU A 77 0.99 7.66 6.15
C LEU A 77 1.74 8.94 5.84
N ARG A 78 1.08 10.08 6.02
CA ARG A 78 1.77 11.35 5.80
C ARG A 78 2.90 11.56 6.80
N ARG A 79 2.68 11.19 8.04
CA ARG A 79 3.72 11.34 9.06
C ARG A 79 4.94 10.49 8.73
N VAL A 80 4.69 9.24 8.32
CA VAL A 80 5.77 8.35 7.95
C VAL A 80 6.51 8.90 6.74
N ALA A 81 5.77 9.33 5.73
CA ALA A 81 6.37 9.84 4.52
C ALA A 81 7.24 11.05 4.80
N GLU A 82 6.77 11.93 5.67
CA GLU A 82 7.50 13.13 6.00
C GLU A 82 8.87 12.82 6.58
N VAL A 83 8.91 11.87 7.51
CA VAL A 83 10.17 11.48 8.13
C VAL A 83 11.09 10.83 7.11
N LEU A 84 10.53 10.14 6.14
CA LEU A 84 11.32 9.44 5.14
C LEU A 84 11.54 10.27 3.87
N HIS A 85 11.22 11.54 3.90
CA HIS A 85 11.42 12.44 2.77
C HIS A 85 10.67 11.99 1.53
N ALA A 86 9.45 11.55 1.74
CA ALA A 86 8.57 11.11 0.68
C ALA A 86 7.23 11.81 0.83
N ARG A 87 6.35 11.58 -0.10
CA ARG A 87 5.00 12.11 0.03
C ARG A 87 4.01 11.06 -0.42
N VAL A 88 2.81 11.16 0.12
CA VAL A 88 1.77 10.20 -0.14
C VAL A 88 0.95 10.61 -1.34
N ARG A 89 0.70 9.67 -2.22
CA ARG A 89 -0.24 9.84 -3.32
C ARG A 89 -1.25 8.73 -3.23
N VAL A 90 -2.50 9.08 -3.35
CA VAL A 90 -3.57 8.09 -3.35
C VAL A 90 -4.25 8.15 -4.72
N VAL A 91 -4.33 7.01 -5.36
CA VAL A 91 -4.92 6.93 -6.69
C VAL A 91 -6.03 5.91 -6.67
N PHE A 92 -7.18 6.30 -7.18
CA PHE A 92 -8.28 5.39 -7.34
C PHE A 92 -8.32 4.98 -8.80
N GLU A 93 -8.16 3.70 -9.05
CA GLU A 93 -8.14 3.20 -10.41
C GLU A 93 -9.44 2.47 -10.70
N PRO A 94 -10.09 2.79 -11.81
CA PRO A 94 -11.33 2.08 -12.12
C PRO A 94 -11.07 0.61 -12.36
N ASP A 95 -11.97 -0.20 -11.87
CA ASP A 95 -11.92 -1.62 -12.12
C ASP A 95 -12.54 -1.85 -13.49
N GLU A 96 -11.82 -2.46 -14.38
CA GLU A 96 -12.28 -2.68 -15.72
C GLU A 96 -13.65 -3.36 -15.79
N LYS A 97 -13.83 -4.35 -14.94
CA LYS A 97 -15.10 -5.06 -14.91
C LYS A 97 -16.22 -4.16 -14.46
N SER A 98 -15.97 -3.30 -13.52
CA SER A 98 -16.98 -2.38 -13.04
C SER A 98 -17.27 -1.30 -14.07
N VAL A 99 -16.25 -0.86 -14.76
CA VAL A 99 -16.42 0.16 -15.76
C VAL A 99 -17.36 -0.30 -16.85
N LYS A 100 -17.29 -1.57 -17.21
CA LYS A 100 -18.16 -2.10 -18.25
C LYS A 100 -19.62 -2.09 -17.86
N ARG A 101 -19.90 -2.11 -16.58
CA ARG A 101 -21.27 -2.07 -16.13
C ARG A 101 -21.81 -0.70 -16.00
N VAL A 102 -20.96 0.30 -15.95
CA VAL A 102 -21.40 1.64 -15.76
C VAL A 102 -21.78 2.23 -17.12
N ALA A 103 -23.00 2.64 -17.21
CA ALA A 103 -23.50 3.14 -18.49
C ALA A 103 -22.78 4.36 -18.94
N GLN A 104 -22.34 5.22 -18.04
CA GLN A 104 -21.60 6.35 -18.48
C GLN A 104 -20.36 6.48 -17.67
N PRO A 105 -19.35 6.99 -18.28
CA PRO A 105 -18.07 7.10 -17.64
C PRO A 105 -18.15 8.02 -16.48
N ILE A 106 -17.54 7.64 -15.43
CA ILE A 106 -17.37 8.46 -14.32
C ILE A 106 -16.39 9.49 -14.69
N ALA A 107 -16.73 10.68 -14.55
CA ALA A 107 -15.81 11.75 -14.84
C ALA A 107 -14.63 11.54 -13.97
N PRO A 108 -13.50 11.44 -14.51
CA PRO A 108 -12.36 11.19 -13.71
C PRO A 108 -12.23 12.36 -12.86
N TYR A 109 -11.81 12.10 -11.67
CA TYR A 109 -11.46 12.98 -10.85
C TYR A 109 -10.46 13.80 -11.42
N ARG A 110 -10.66 14.89 -11.89
CA ARG A 110 -9.75 15.71 -12.32
C ARG A 110 -9.60 16.64 -11.31
N ILE A 111 -8.56 16.87 -10.95
CA ILE A 111 -8.37 17.78 -10.05
C ILE A 111 -8.33 18.98 -10.69
N LYS A 112 -9.08 19.67 -10.52
CA LYS A 112 -9.00 20.84 -11.09
C LYS A 112 -8.27 21.74 -10.41
N ARG A 113 -7.85 21.36 -10.16
CA ARG A 113 -7.42 21.74 -9.66
C ARG A 113 -6.64 22.12 -9.56
N ALA A 114 -6.59 22.02 -9.69
CA ALA A 114 -5.95 22.14 -9.54
C ALA A 114 -5.65 22.83 -9.48
N SER A 115 -6.07 22.99 -9.60
CA SER A 115 -5.93 23.49 -9.52
C SER A 115 -5.81 24.10 -9.13
N ALA A 116 -5.99 24.07 -9.17
CA ALA A 116 -5.90 24.46 -8.77
C ALA A 116 -5.51 25.09 -8.41
N LYS A 117 -5.53 25.27 -8.51
CA LYS A 117 -5.32 25.78 -8.08
C LYS A 117 -5.17 26.22 -7.75
#